data_5c54992839d768b826c4e8ba8a0f4b31
#
_entry.id   5c54992839d768b826c4e8ba8a0f4b31
#
_cell.length_a   1.000
_cell.length_b   1.000
_cell.length_c   1.000
_cell.angle_alpha   90.00
_cell.angle_beta   90.00
_cell.angle_gamma   90.00
#
_symmetry.space_group_name_H-M   'P 1'
#
loop_
_entity.id
_entity.type
_entity.pdbx_description
1 polymer ?
#
loop_
_entity_poly.entity_id
_entity_poly.type
_entity_poly.pdbx_seq_one_letter_code
_entity_poly.pdbx_strand_id
1 'polypeptide(L)'
;MNKKVIIVGGVAGGATTAARLRRLDENAEIILFERGKYISYANCGLPYHVGDVIPSREHLLLQTPESLKSRFNIDVRIQQEVTFIDRANKTVSVKNLATSQESVESYDTLVLATGSSPIIPNIPGIQSKYIFSLWTVDDADHIRQYIRQNKISDAIIIGGGFIGIEMTENLRRLGITVSLVEMLNQVMAPFDFEMAQLIHKTLEENGVSLYLGNGVTSFTETDESILVNLSDGKQLATRLVILSIGVKPNSELARSAGLALNARGGIVVDKTLRTSDPDIFAVGDVIEVEDFISKGKTMIPLAGPANKQGRIAAGNIAGENDQYPGTQGSAIVKIFDVCAANTGANEKTLLKNGLIKGKDYEKLIILQNSHAGYYPGASPMAIKLLFSTDGNKIFGAQIIGKEGVDKRIDTIGTAI
;
A
#
# COMPACT_ATOMS: atom_id res chain seq x y z
N MET A 1 -29.52 14.98 -19.93
CA MET A 1 -28.31 15.69 -19.44
C MET A 1 -27.21 14.66 -19.30
N ASN A 2 -26.00 14.99 -19.64
CA ASN A 2 -24.86 14.10 -19.43
C ASN A 2 -24.64 13.91 -17.93
N LYS A 3 -24.37 12.68 -17.49
CA LYS A 3 -24.12 12.37 -16.07
C LYS A 3 -22.81 13.01 -15.63
N LYS A 4 -22.84 13.82 -14.56
CA LYS A 4 -21.64 14.47 -14.00
C LYS A 4 -21.07 13.64 -12.86
N VAL A 5 -19.86 13.16 -13.02
CA VAL A 5 -19.16 12.30 -12.05
C VAL A 5 -17.91 13.00 -11.54
N ILE A 6 -17.85 13.21 -10.23
CA ILE A 6 -16.68 13.73 -9.55
C ILE A 6 -15.91 12.58 -8.90
N ILE A 7 -14.60 12.56 -9.08
CA ILE A 7 -13.68 11.59 -8.48
C ILE A 7 -12.67 12.33 -7.62
N VAL A 8 -12.55 11.95 -6.36
CA VAL A 8 -11.62 12.56 -5.39
C VAL A 8 -10.45 11.62 -5.13
N GLY A 9 -9.28 12.00 -5.61
CA GLY A 9 -8.05 11.20 -5.58
C GLY A 9 -7.70 10.60 -6.95
N GLY A 10 -6.52 10.89 -7.42
CA GLY A 10 -6.08 10.63 -8.81
C GLY A 10 -5.06 9.51 -8.99
N VAL A 11 -4.85 8.62 -7.99
CA VAL A 11 -3.88 7.52 -8.12
C VAL A 11 -4.56 6.23 -8.56
N ALA A 12 -4.31 5.07 -7.96
CA ALA A 12 -4.72 3.77 -8.48
C ALA A 12 -6.24 3.64 -8.71
N GLY A 13 -7.04 3.75 -7.65
CA GLY A 13 -8.49 3.56 -7.70
C GLY A 13 -9.20 4.63 -8.52
N GLY A 14 -8.90 5.92 -8.26
CA GLY A 14 -9.58 7.03 -8.93
C GLY A 14 -9.24 7.15 -10.41
N ALA A 15 -7.96 7.09 -10.79
CA ALA A 15 -7.54 7.14 -12.18
C ALA A 15 -8.13 5.96 -12.99
N THR A 16 -8.17 4.76 -12.38
CA THR A 16 -8.80 3.59 -13.02
C THR A 16 -10.30 3.76 -13.17
N THR A 17 -10.99 4.29 -12.16
CA THR A 17 -12.43 4.58 -12.23
C THR A 17 -12.71 5.55 -13.37
N ALA A 18 -11.98 6.67 -13.43
CA ALA A 18 -12.15 7.68 -14.46
C ALA A 18 -11.96 7.13 -15.89
N ALA A 19 -10.85 6.41 -16.11
CA ALA A 19 -10.53 5.85 -17.41
C ALA A 19 -11.47 4.72 -17.84
N ARG A 20 -11.96 3.89 -16.89
CA ARG A 20 -12.94 2.84 -17.18
C ARG A 20 -14.30 3.44 -17.46
N LEU A 21 -14.75 4.41 -16.66
CA LEU A 21 -16.04 5.06 -16.86
C LEU A 21 -16.14 5.72 -18.23
N ARG A 22 -15.11 6.44 -18.67
CA ARG A 22 -15.09 7.03 -20.02
C ARG A 22 -15.23 6.01 -21.15
N ARG A 23 -14.70 4.80 -20.98
CA ARG A 23 -14.85 3.71 -21.99
C ARG A 23 -16.27 3.13 -22.01
N LEU A 24 -17.02 3.27 -20.93
CA LEU A 24 -18.41 2.79 -20.81
C LEU A 24 -19.42 3.87 -21.18
N ASP A 25 -19.11 5.13 -20.89
CA ASP A 25 -19.97 6.29 -21.18
C ASP A 25 -19.09 7.45 -21.73
N GLU A 26 -19.15 7.61 -23.05
CA GLU A 26 -18.40 8.68 -23.74
C GLU A 26 -18.96 10.08 -23.49
N ASN A 27 -20.23 10.17 -23.04
CA ASN A 27 -20.93 11.43 -22.82
C ASN A 27 -20.84 11.92 -21.38
N ALA A 28 -20.40 11.11 -20.41
CA ALA A 28 -20.27 11.52 -19.03
C ALA A 28 -19.32 12.72 -18.87
N GLU A 29 -19.69 13.69 -18.06
CA GLU A 29 -18.77 14.73 -17.59
C GLU A 29 -17.97 14.16 -16.40
N ILE A 30 -16.65 13.96 -16.59
CA ILE A 30 -15.78 13.37 -15.58
C ILE A 30 -14.77 14.41 -15.11
N ILE A 31 -14.86 14.77 -13.83
CA ILE A 31 -13.90 15.67 -13.16
C ILE A 31 -13.14 14.85 -12.09
N LEU A 32 -11.82 14.90 -12.14
CA LEU A 32 -10.95 14.25 -11.17
C LEU A 32 -10.17 15.31 -10.40
N PHE A 33 -10.38 15.39 -9.09
CA PHE A 33 -9.62 16.24 -8.17
C PHE A 33 -8.49 15.48 -7.51
N GLU A 34 -7.30 16.05 -7.55
CA GLU A 34 -6.12 15.54 -6.86
C GLU A 34 -5.45 16.69 -6.08
N ARG A 35 -5.28 16.49 -4.77
CA ARG A 35 -4.62 17.50 -3.91
C ARG A 35 -3.12 17.60 -4.16
N GLY A 36 -2.49 16.50 -4.61
CA GLY A 36 -1.08 16.46 -4.96
C GLY A 36 -0.80 17.08 -6.34
N LYS A 37 0.49 17.12 -6.69
CA LYS A 37 0.96 17.60 -7.99
C LYS A 37 0.86 16.54 -9.09
N TYR A 38 0.77 15.27 -8.71
CA TYR A 38 0.88 14.13 -9.62
C TYR A 38 -0.30 13.19 -9.49
N ILE A 39 -0.74 12.66 -10.61
CA ILE A 39 -1.75 11.60 -10.70
C ILE A 39 -1.12 10.32 -11.24
N SER A 40 -1.77 9.19 -11.00
CA SER A 40 -1.44 7.89 -11.63
C SER A 40 0.07 7.63 -11.65
N TYR A 41 0.75 7.79 -10.52
CA TYR A 41 2.17 7.49 -10.40
C TYR A 41 2.40 6.10 -9.76
N ALA A 42 3.60 5.55 -9.98
CA ALA A 42 4.01 4.24 -9.48
C ALA A 42 4.44 4.31 -8.02
N ASN A 43 3.50 4.18 -7.07
CA ASN A 43 3.80 4.19 -5.63
C ASN A 43 4.88 3.15 -5.26
N CYS A 44 4.78 1.93 -5.81
CA CYS A 44 5.77 0.87 -5.57
C CYS A 44 7.14 1.18 -6.18
N GLY A 45 7.25 2.18 -7.06
CA GLY A 45 8.52 2.63 -7.62
C GLY A 45 9.29 3.62 -6.74
N LEU A 46 8.64 4.22 -5.74
CA LEU A 46 9.23 5.27 -4.91
C LEU A 46 10.50 4.83 -4.18
N PRO A 47 10.56 3.68 -3.47
CA PRO A 47 11.78 3.19 -2.85
C PRO A 47 12.92 2.99 -3.85
N TYR A 48 12.59 2.47 -5.04
CA TYR A 48 13.55 2.22 -6.13
C TYR A 48 14.06 3.51 -6.77
N HIS A 49 13.25 4.58 -6.76
CA HIS A 49 13.70 5.91 -7.15
C HIS A 49 14.65 6.52 -6.13
N VAL A 50 14.38 6.37 -4.85
CA VAL A 50 15.30 6.79 -3.78
C VAL A 50 16.64 6.08 -3.92
N GLY A 51 16.64 4.78 -4.24
CA GLY A 51 17.82 3.93 -4.40
C GLY A 51 18.51 4.00 -5.77
N ASP A 52 18.15 4.95 -6.64
CA ASP A 52 18.71 5.12 -8.01
C ASP A 52 18.49 3.92 -8.96
N VAL A 53 17.66 2.94 -8.60
CA VAL A 53 17.26 1.85 -9.49
C VAL A 53 16.32 2.38 -10.60
N ILE A 54 15.45 3.31 -10.24
CA ILE A 54 14.66 4.12 -11.19
C ILE A 54 15.25 5.54 -11.17
N PRO A 55 16.22 5.85 -12.04
CA PRO A 55 16.99 7.09 -11.94
C PRO A 55 16.18 8.34 -12.32
N SER A 56 15.24 8.21 -13.25
CA SER A 56 14.40 9.32 -13.72
C SER A 56 13.04 9.30 -13.05
N ARG A 57 12.64 10.43 -12.45
CA ARG A 57 11.31 10.62 -11.85
C ARG A 57 10.18 10.43 -12.85
N GLU A 58 10.40 10.80 -14.10
CA GLU A 58 9.42 10.70 -15.17
C GLU A 58 8.94 9.26 -15.38
N HIS A 59 9.78 8.26 -15.09
CA HIS A 59 9.37 6.85 -15.13
C HIS A 59 8.37 6.45 -14.04
N LEU A 60 8.25 7.26 -12.97
CA LEU A 60 7.21 7.06 -11.95
C LEU A 60 5.85 7.61 -12.40
N LEU A 61 5.83 8.59 -13.32
CA LEU A 61 4.63 9.30 -13.73
C LEU A 61 3.96 8.57 -14.91
N LEU A 62 3.01 7.68 -14.60
CA LEU A 62 2.37 6.83 -15.61
C LEU A 62 1.39 7.61 -16.51
N GLN A 63 0.71 8.60 -15.97
CA GLN A 63 -0.19 9.50 -16.68
C GLN A 63 -0.03 10.93 -16.18
N THR A 64 -0.33 11.89 -17.06
CA THR A 64 -0.42 13.31 -16.72
C THR A 64 -1.84 13.83 -16.92
N PRO A 65 -2.22 15.00 -16.36
CA PRO A 65 -3.51 15.62 -16.65
C PRO A 65 -3.78 15.76 -18.15
N GLU A 66 -2.76 16.20 -18.93
CA GLU A 66 -2.84 16.38 -20.38
C GLU A 66 -3.07 15.04 -21.09
N SER A 67 -2.41 13.96 -20.67
CA SER A 67 -2.58 12.64 -21.27
C SER A 67 -3.98 12.08 -21.00
N LEU A 68 -4.53 12.26 -19.79
CA LEU A 68 -5.91 11.86 -19.50
C LEU A 68 -6.94 12.72 -20.23
N LYS A 69 -6.67 14.01 -20.38
CA LYS A 69 -7.53 14.91 -21.16
C LYS A 69 -7.57 14.52 -22.64
N SER A 70 -6.39 14.32 -23.25
CA SER A 70 -6.30 14.04 -24.69
C SER A 70 -6.85 12.65 -25.08
N ARG A 71 -6.57 11.62 -24.23
CA ARG A 71 -6.97 10.22 -24.53
C ARG A 71 -8.39 9.89 -24.09
N PHE A 72 -8.85 10.48 -23.00
CA PHE A 72 -10.09 10.09 -22.33
C PHE A 72 -11.05 11.25 -22.08
N ASN A 73 -10.71 12.47 -22.49
CA ASN A 73 -11.53 13.67 -22.21
C ASN A 73 -11.96 13.77 -20.74
N ILE A 74 -11.04 13.50 -19.81
CA ILE A 74 -11.23 13.67 -18.36
C ILE A 74 -10.69 15.03 -17.96
N ASP A 75 -11.46 15.80 -17.20
CA ASP A 75 -11.03 17.07 -16.60
C ASP A 75 -10.28 16.75 -15.30
N VAL A 76 -8.94 16.81 -15.35
CA VAL A 76 -8.08 16.51 -14.20
C VAL A 76 -7.60 17.83 -13.59
N ARG A 77 -7.89 18.01 -12.33
CA ARG A 77 -7.56 19.23 -11.56
C ARG A 77 -6.63 18.87 -10.41
N ILE A 78 -5.33 19.06 -10.62
CA ILE A 78 -4.28 18.85 -9.59
C ILE A 78 -4.14 20.05 -8.68
N GLN A 79 -3.52 19.86 -7.51
CA GLN A 79 -3.39 20.86 -6.45
C GLN A 79 -4.75 21.46 -6.05
N GLN A 80 -5.80 20.66 -6.15
CA GLN A 80 -7.14 21.01 -5.74
C GLN A 80 -7.68 19.99 -4.76
N GLU A 81 -7.98 20.44 -3.56
CA GLU A 81 -8.46 19.62 -2.46
C GLU A 81 -9.96 19.79 -2.30
N VAL A 82 -10.68 18.67 -2.34
CA VAL A 82 -12.08 18.62 -1.92
C VAL A 82 -12.11 18.68 -0.39
N THR A 83 -12.70 19.72 0.17
CA THR A 83 -12.68 20.00 1.61
C THR A 83 -13.99 19.67 2.32
N PHE A 84 -15.12 19.64 1.58
CA PHE A 84 -16.43 19.34 2.12
C PHE A 84 -17.35 18.69 1.08
N ILE A 85 -18.27 17.84 1.53
CA ILE A 85 -19.32 17.22 0.71
C ILE A 85 -20.68 17.62 1.28
N ASP A 86 -21.48 18.31 0.50
CA ASP A 86 -22.88 18.56 0.78
C ASP A 86 -23.73 17.50 0.05
N ARG A 87 -24.14 16.48 0.79
CA ARG A 87 -24.94 15.36 0.26
C ARG A 87 -26.35 15.78 -0.13
N ALA A 88 -26.93 16.75 0.57
CA ALA A 88 -28.30 17.19 0.33
C ALA A 88 -28.41 17.95 -1.00
N ASN A 89 -27.43 18.80 -1.29
CA ASN A 89 -27.35 19.59 -2.51
C ASN A 89 -26.53 18.91 -3.62
N LYS A 90 -25.92 17.74 -3.35
CA LYS A 90 -25.01 17.03 -4.26
C LYS A 90 -23.89 17.93 -4.79
N THR A 91 -23.17 18.59 -3.88
CA THR A 91 -22.05 19.46 -4.22
C THR A 91 -20.83 19.12 -3.40
N VAL A 92 -19.64 19.48 -3.93
CA VAL A 92 -18.38 19.45 -3.20
C VAL A 92 -17.77 20.84 -3.17
N SER A 93 -17.21 21.23 -2.01
CA SER A 93 -16.38 22.43 -1.91
C SER A 93 -14.94 22.04 -2.24
N VAL A 94 -14.29 22.86 -3.05
CA VAL A 94 -12.94 22.62 -3.58
C VAL A 94 -12.07 23.83 -3.27
N LYS A 95 -10.88 23.58 -2.71
CA LYS A 95 -9.86 24.58 -2.47
C LYS A 95 -8.68 24.39 -3.41
N ASN A 96 -8.33 25.40 -4.18
CA ASN A 96 -7.09 25.43 -4.94
C ASN A 96 -5.92 25.71 -3.99
N LEU A 97 -5.00 24.77 -3.86
CA LEU A 97 -3.90 24.84 -2.89
C LEU A 97 -2.79 25.82 -3.32
N ALA A 98 -2.71 26.16 -4.62
CA ALA A 98 -1.74 27.14 -5.12
C ALA A 98 -2.23 28.58 -4.96
N THR A 99 -3.55 28.84 -5.14
CA THR A 99 -4.12 30.21 -5.11
C THR A 99 -4.96 30.47 -3.87
N SER A 100 -5.27 29.46 -3.07
CA SER A 100 -6.21 29.49 -1.94
C SER A 100 -7.65 29.85 -2.32
N GLN A 101 -7.99 29.88 -3.61
CA GLN A 101 -9.36 30.12 -4.06
C GLN A 101 -10.25 28.92 -3.75
N GLU A 102 -11.48 29.21 -3.37
CA GLU A 102 -12.51 28.19 -3.13
C GLU A 102 -13.56 28.23 -4.25
N SER A 103 -14.08 27.07 -4.58
CA SER A 103 -15.16 26.89 -5.56
C SER A 103 -16.09 25.75 -5.12
N VAL A 104 -17.25 25.66 -5.76
CA VAL A 104 -18.23 24.62 -5.52
C VAL A 104 -18.54 23.92 -6.84
N GLU A 105 -18.53 22.58 -6.84
CA GLU A 105 -18.88 21.75 -7.98
C GLU A 105 -20.06 20.83 -7.65
N SER A 106 -21.04 20.74 -8.54
CA SER A 106 -22.14 19.78 -8.40
C SER A 106 -21.79 18.42 -8.99
N TYR A 107 -22.44 17.36 -8.51
CA TYR A 107 -22.27 16.01 -9.04
C TYR A 107 -23.60 15.27 -9.11
N ASP A 108 -23.73 14.33 -10.04
CA ASP A 108 -24.76 13.28 -10.02
C ASP A 108 -24.26 12.06 -9.25
N THR A 109 -22.95 11.76 -9.36
CA THR A 109 -22.27 10.67 -8.65
C THR A 109 -20.90 11.14 -8.18
N LEU A 110 -20.54 10.77 -6.94
CA LEU A 110 -19.25 11.06 -6.34
C LEU A 110 -18.48 9.75 -6.09
N VAL A 111 -17.16 9.75 -6.33
CA VAL A 111 -16.27 8.63 -6.03
C VAL A 111 -15.17 9.09 -5.08
N LEU A 112 -15.07 8.46 -3.92
CA LEU A 112 -14.02 8.70 -2.93
C LEU A 112 -12.88 7.69 -3.14
N ALA A 113 -11.76 8.16 -3.66
CA ALA A 113 -10.54 7.39 -3.87
C ALA A 113 -9.36 8.06 -3.14
N THR A 114 -9.63 8.58 -1.94
CA THR A 114 -8.72 9.42 -1.14
C THR A 114 -7.52 8.65 -0.56
N GLY A 115 -7.53 7.31 -0.67
CA GLY A 115 -6.41 6.45 -0.30
C GLY A 115 -6.08 6.46 1.19
N SER A 116 -4.79 6.41 1.49
CA SER A 116 -4.24 6.35 2.84
C SER A 116 -3.08 7.32 3.01
N SER A 117 -2.61 7.48 4.24
CA SER A 117 -1.43 8.28 4.60
C SER A 117 -0.58 7.53 5.62
N PRO A 118 0.74 7.76 5.70
CA PRO A 118 1.59 7.18 6.72
C PRO A 118 1.08 7.48 8.14
N ILE A 119 1.22 6.50 9.02
CA ILE A 119 0.97 6.71 10.44
C ILE A 119 2.17 7.47 11.02
N ILE A 120 1.90 8.61 11.65
CA ILE A 120 2.86 9.36 12.45
C ILE A 120 2.47 9.15 13.92
N PRO A 121 3.27 8.45 14.73
CA PRO A 121 2.95 8.17 16.12
C PRO A 121 3.13 9.43 16.96
N ASN A 122 2.35 9.55 18.03
CA ASN A 122 2.50 10.65 18.97
C ASN A 122 3.54 10.30 20.05
N ILE A 123 4.83 10.37 19.69
CA ILE A 123 5.95 10.12 20.59
C ILE A 123 6.90 11.34 20.61
N PRO A 124 7.64 11.57 21.73
CA PRO A 124 8.55 12.72 21.83
C PRO A 124 9.58 12.74 20.71
N GLY A 125 9.81 13.92 20.13
CA GLY A 125 10.81 14.16 19.11
C GLY A 125 10.43 13.73 17.68
N ILE A 126 9.20 13.28 17.42
CA ILE A 126 8.74 12.79 16.10
C ILE A 126 8.79 13.88 15.00
N GLN A 127 8.77 15.16 15.37
CA GLN A 127 8.81 16.28 14.43
C GLN A 127 10.22 16.68 13.99
N SER A 128 11.22 15.84 14.29
CA SER A 128 12.61 16.10 13.93
C SER A 128 12.82 16.19 12.42
N LYS A 129 13.68 17.10 11.99
CA LYS A 129 14.12 17.28 10.58
C LYS A 129 14.85 16.07 9.99
N TYR A 130 15.26 15.12 10.81
CA TYR A 130 15.95 13.88 10.43
C TYR A 130 14.99 12.72 10.14
N ILE A 131 13.68 12.92 10.37
CA ILE A 131 12.66 11.87 10.24
C ILE A 131 11.83 12.11 8.98
N PHE A 132 11.76 11.10 8.13
CA PHE A 132 11.06 11.13 6.85
C PHE A 132 10.06 9.99 6.76
N SER A 133 9.00 10.20 6.00
CA SER A 133 8.08 9.15 5.54
C SER A 133 8.11 9.12 4.02
N LEU A 134 7.94 7.94 3.42
CA LEU A 134 7.91 7.78 1.97
C LEU A 134 6.48 7.41 1.54
N TRP A 135 5.80 8.31 0.84
CA TRP A 135 4.44 8.10 0.39
C TRP A 135 4.11 8.74 -0.97
N THR A 136 4.69 9.88 -1.28
CA THR A 136 4.48 10.65 -2.49
C THR A 136 5.76 10.75 -3.33
N VAL A 137 5.63 11.21 -4.56
CA VAL A 137 6.79 11.51 -5.43
C VAL A 137 7.65 12.61 -4.81
N ASP A 138 7.01 13.64 -4.23
CA ASP A 138 7.73 14.73 -3.55
C ASP A 138 8.55 14.21 -2.35
N ASP A 139 8.02 13.23 -1.59
CA ASP A 139 8.77 12.61 -0.48
C ASP A 139 10.01 11.86 -1.00
N ALA A 140 9.86 11.09 -2.08
CA ALA A 140 10.98 10.36 -2.68
C ALA A 140 12.08 11.32 -3.17
N ASP A 141 11.69 12.39 -3.86
CA ASP A 141 12.63 13.44 -4.32
C ASP A 141 13.33 14.09 -3.12
N HIS A 142 12.60 14.42 -2.06
CA HIS A 142 13.14 15.05 -0.85
C HIS A 142 14.13 14.13 -0.12
N ILE A 143 13.78 12.86 0.09
CA ILE A 143 14.69 11.87 0.72
C ILE A 143 15.95 11.69 -0.13
N ARG A 144 15.80 11.54 -1.45
CA ARG A 144 16.93 11.40 -2.38
C ARG A 144 17.86 12.60 -2.37
N GLN A 145 17.28 13.80 -2.40
CA GLN A 145 18.05 15.04 -2.31
C GLN A 145 18.76 15.16 -0.96
N TYR A 146 18.08 14.84 0.15
CA TYR A 146 18.63 14.89 1.50
C TYR A 146 19.82 13.94 1.64
N ILE A 147 19.73 12.69 1.17
CA ILE A 147 20.80 11.71 1.17
C ILE A 147 22.04 12.25 0.48
N ARG A 148 21.88 12.83 -0.72
CA ARG A 148 22.99 13.32 -1.53
C ARG A 148 23.66 14.57 -0.95
N GLN A 149 22.87 15.55 -0.54
CA GLN A 149 23.36 16.81 -0.01
C GLN A 149 24.10 16.64 1.32
N ASN A 150 23.60 15.77 2.18
CA ASN A 150 24.17 15.53 3.50
C ASN A 150 25.16 14.37 3.53
N LYS A 151 25.44 13.70 2.39
CA LYS A 151 26.36 12.54 2.29
C LYS A 151 26.06 11.51 3.36
N ILE A 152 24.79 11.07 3.42
CA ILE A 152 24.31 10.14 4.43
C ILE A 152 25.04 8.80 4.30
N SER A 153 25.64 8.32 5.39
CA SER A 153 26.39 7.05 5.49
C SER A 153 25.64 5.95 6.24
N ASP A 154 24.66 6.35 7.05
CA ASP A 154 23.87 5.46 7.89
C ASP A 154 22.41 5.91 7.96
N ALA A 155 21.50 4.96 8.16
CA ALA A 155 20.08 5.21 8.27
C ALA A 155 19.40 4.21 9.21
N ILE A 156 18.32 4.65 9.86
CA ILE A 156 17.45 3.79 10.65
C ILE A 156 16.08 3.72 9.97
N ILE A 157 15.63 2.49 9.68
CA ILE A 157 14.29 2.22 9.19
C ILE A 157 13.44 1.76 10.36
N ILE A 158 12.29 2.40 10.56
CA ILE A 158 11.34 2.03 11.62
C ILE A 158 10.11 1.41 10.98
N GLY A 159 9.91 0.11 11.22
CA GLY A 159 8.85 -0.71 10.64
C GLY A 159 9.37 -1.65 9.55
N GLY A 160 9.19 -2.95 9.75
CA GLY A 160 9.63 -4.04 8.86
C GLY A 160 8.55 -4.52 7.89
N GLY A 161 7.62 -3.66 7.46
CA GLY A 161 6.65 -3.92 6.41
C GLY A 161 7.25 -3.77 5.00
N PHE A 162 6.41 -3.84 3.95
CA PHE A 162 6.84 -3.74 2.55
C PHE A 162 7.70 -2.51 2.27
N ILE A 163 7.23 -1.31 2.63
CA ILE A 163 7.96 -0.05 2.39
C ILE A 163 9.31 -0.05 3.13
N GLY A 164 9.33 -0.51 4.39
CA GLY A 164 10.56 -0.56 5.19
C GLY A 164 11.59 -1.51 4.61
N ILE A 165 11.18 -2.68 4.15
CA ILE A 165 12.06 -3.67 3.50
C ILE A 165 12.61 -3.14 2.17
N GLU A 166 11.76 -2.57 1.32
CA GLU A 166 12.19 -1.99 0.05
C GLU A 166 13.14 -0.79 0.25
N MET A 167 12.87 0.08 1.23
CA MET A 167 13.78 1.16 1.59
C MET A 167 15.11 0.63 2.15
N THR A 168 15.08 -0.42 2.97
CA THR A 168 16.28 -1.06 3.49
C THR A 168 17.18 -1.55 2.36
N GLU A 169 16.62 -2.31 1.40
CA GLU A 169 17.37 -2.78 0.24
C GLU A 169 17.95 -1.61 -0.56
N ASN A 170 17.13 -0.61 -0.88
CA ASN A 170 17.54 0.48 -1.75
C ASN A 170 18.60 1.39 -1.10
N LEU A 171 18.52 1.65 0.19
CA LEU A 171 19.57 2.37 0.92
C LEU A 171 20.88 1.57 1.01
N ARG A 172 20.81 0.24 1.25
CA ARG A 172 21.98 -0.65 1.21
C ARG A 172 22.66 -0.63 -0.15
N ARG A 173 21.91 -0.60 -1.25
CA ARG A 173 22.44 -0.48 -2.62
C ARG A 173 23.20 0.83 -2.86
N LEU A 174 22.83 1.92 -2.19
CA LEU A 174 23.57 3.19 -2.19
C LEU A 174 24.83 3.15 -1.29
N GLY A 175 25.15 2.02 -0.64
CA GLY A 175 26.27 1.88 0.27
C GLY A 175 26.02 2.42 1.69
N ILE A 176 24.76 2.78 2.01
CA ILE A 176 24.37 3.29 3.33
C ILE A 176 24.24 2.11 4.30
N THR A 177 24.81 2.23 5.51
CA THR A 177 24.60 1.26 6.58
C THR A 177 23.19 1.39 7.13
N VAL A 178 22.45 0.27 7.22
CA VAL A 178 21.03 0.30 7.62
C VAL A 178 20.82 -0.52 8.89
N SER A 179 20.14 0.09 9.86
CA SER A 179 19.51 -0.56 11.01
C SER A 179 17.99 -0.58 10.82
N LEU A 180 17.35 -1.74 10.96
CA LEU A 180 15.90 -1.88 10.87
C LEU A 180 15.34 -2.21 12.25
N VAL A 181 14.45 -1.37 12.74
CA VAL A 181 13.76 -1.52 14.03
C VAL A 181 12.31 -1.94 13.77
N GLU A 182 11.91 -3.06 14.38
CA GLU A 182 10.53 -3.59 14.26
C GLU A 182 10.01 -3.98 15.65
N MET A 183 8.81 -3.51 15.98
CA MET A 183 8.18 -3.77 17.27
C MET A 183 7.78 -5.24 17.43
N LEU A 184 7.43 -5.91 16.33
CA LEU A 184 7.16 -7.35 16.33
C LEU A 184 8.47 -8.14 16.36
N ASN A 185 8.38 -9.42 16.72
CA ASN A 185 9.52 -10.36 16.71
C ASN A 185 9.92 -10.81 15.29
N GLN A 186 9.31 -10.23 14.26
CA GLN A 186 9.60 -10.54 12.86
C GLN A 186 9.29 -9.34 11.96
N VAL A 187 10.01 -9.23 10.85
CA VAL A 187 9.62 -8.39 9.71
C VAL A 187 8.53 -9.09 8.89
N MET A 188 7.93 -8.35 7.96
CA MET A 188 6.94 -8.87 7.01
C MET A 188 5.82 -9.65 7.70
N ALA A 189 5.03 -8.95 8.51
CA ALA A 189 3.89 -9.51 9.26
C ALA A 189 2.91 -10.38 8.44
N PRO A 190 2.72 -10.23 7.11
CA PRO A 190 1.94 -11.16 6.29
C PRO A 190 2.49 -12.58 6.23
N PHE A 191 3.79 -12.78 6.47
CA PHE A 191 4.41 -14.12 6.54
C PHE A 191 4.28 -14.73 7.92
N ASP A 192 4.23 -16.06 8.01
CA ASP A 192 4.37 -16.76 9.28
C ASP A 192 5.82 -16.74 9.75
N PHE A 193 6.03 -16.93 11.06
CA PHE A 193 7.33 -16.70 11.71
C PHE A 193 8.47 -17.50 11.07
N GLU A 194 8.26 -18.80 10.81
CA GLU A 194 9.28 -19.66 10.21
C GLU A 194 9.65 -19.24 8.78
N MET A 195 8.71 -18.70 8.03
CA MET A 195 8.99 -18.15 6.69
C MET A 195 9.73 -16.82 6.79
N ALA A 196 9.36 -15.96 7.72
CA ALA A 196 10.02 -14.67 7.94
C ALA A 196 11.50 -14.82 8.32
N GLN A 197 11.91 -15.95 8.94
CA GLN A 197 13.33 -16.23 9.25
C GLN A 197 14.22 -16.25 8.00
N LEU A 198 13.71 -16.68 6.86
CA LEU A 198 14.47 -16.64 5.60
C LEU A 198 14.70 -15.21 5.13
N ILE A 199 13.74 -14.31 5.40
CA ILE A 199 13.87 -12.88 5.12
C ILE A 199 14.89 -12.25 6.08
N HIS A 200 14.82 -12.56 7.39
CA HIS A 200 15.80 -12.09 8.38
C HIS A 200 17.22 -12.45 7.96
N LYS A 201 17.45 -13.73 7.64
CA LYS A 201 18.75 -14.21 7.16
C LYS A 201 19.24 -13.43 5.94
N THR A 202 18.36 -13.21 4.95
CA THR A 202 18.71 -12.43 3.74
C THR A 202 19.12 -11.00 4.09
N LEU A 203 18.41 -10.34 5.01
CA LEU A 203 18.73 -8.99 5.46
C LEU A 203 20.09 -8.94 6.16
N GLU A 204 20.35 -9.86 7.10
CA GLU A 204 21.61 -9.94 7.85
C GLU A 204 22.81 -10.25 6.94
N GLU A 205 22.66 -11.18 6.00
CA GLU A 205 23.69 -11.53 5.00
C GLU A 205 24.02 -10.32 4.09
N ASN A 206 23.09 -9.38 3.92
CA ASN A 206 23.32 -8.13 3.20
C ASN A 206 23.72 -6.95 4.12
N GLY A 207 24.13 -7.24 5.36
CA GLY A 207 24.70 -6.27 6.29
C GLY A 207 23.66 -5.32 6.90
N VAL A 208 22.41 -5.76 7.06
CA VAL A 208 21.36 -5.03 7.79
C VAL A 208 21.37 -5.45 9.24
N SER A 209 21.40 -4.48 10.16
CA SER A 209 21.27 -4.74 11.60
C SER A 209 19.78 -4.79 11.97
N LEU A 210 19.30 -5.94 12.48
CA LEU A 210 17.90 -6.12 12.87
C LEU A 210 17.71 -5.90 14.38
N TYR A 211 16.73 -5.06 14.74
CA TYR A 211 16.28 -4.81 16.12
C TYR A 211 14.80 -5.21 16.20
N LEU A 212 14.55 -6.51 16.38
CA LEU A 212 13.22 -7.09 16.43
C LEU A 212 12.69 -7.17 17.86
N GLY A 213 11.36 -7.20 18.02
CA GLY A 213 10.70 -7.16 19.33
C GLY A 213 10.95 -5.85 20.07
N ASN A 214 11.27 -4.78 19.34
CA ASN A 214 11.76 -3.54 19.93
C ASN A 214 11.06 -2.33 19.32
N GLY A 215 10.35 -1.59 20.13
CA GLY A 215 9.65 -0.37 19.72
C GLY A 215 10.50 0.88 19.92
N VAL A 216 10.20 1.93 19.16
CA VAL A 216 10.77 3.26 19.40
C VAL A 216 9.92 3.99 20.43
N THR A 217 10.54 4.53 21.47
CA THR A 217 9.89 5.25 22.56
C THR A 217 9.96 6.76 22.41
N SER A 218 11.06 7.27 21.86
CA SER A 218 11.27 8.70 21.63
C SER A 218 12.44 8.96 20.69
N PHE A 219 12.56 10.20 20.26
CA PHE A 219 13.69 10.73 19.50
C PHE A 219 14.29 11.90 20.26
N THR A 220 15.61 12.00 20.22
CA THR A 220 16.36 13.11 20.85
C THR A 220 17.32 13.69 19.82
N GLU A 221 17.09 14.93 19.40
CA GLU A 221 18.02 15.63 18.51
C GLU A 221 19.30 15.99 19.25
N THR A 222 20.42 15.86 18.57
CA THR A 222 21.72 16.41 18.91
C THR A 222 22.13 17.45 17.87
N ASP A 223 23.27 18.09 18.04
CA ASP A 223 23.74 19.14 17.09
C ASP A 223 23.86 18.59 15.66
N GLU A 224 24.28 17.35 15.47
CA GLU A 224 24.59 16.78 14.16
C GLU A 224 23.79 15.52 13.78
N SER A 225 22.98 14.98 14.68
CA SER A 225 22.29 13.70 14.49
C SER A 225 20.99 13.62 15.30
N ILE A 226 20.35 12.47 15.23
CA ILE A 226 19.21 12.10 16.06
C ILE A 226 19.48 10.77 16.76
N LEU A 227 19.17 10.69 18.04
CA LEU A 227 19.15 9.46 18.82
C LEU A 227 17.76 8.86 18.79
N VAL A 228 17.65 7.62 18.31
CA VAL A 228 16.43 6.81 18.34
C VAL A 228 16.47 5.96 19.60
N ASN A 229 15.58 6.25 20.55
CA ASN A 229 15.51 5.56 21.84
C ASN A 229 14.58 4.35 21.71
N LEU A 230 15.11 3.17 22.02
CA LEU A 230 14.39 1.91 21.91
C LEU A 230 13.80 1.47 23.26
N SER A 231 12.79 0.59 23.20
CA SER A 231 12.09 0.11 24.40
C SER A 231 12.94 -0.78 25.32
N ASP A 232 14.04 -1.35 24.81
CA ASP A 232 15.03 -2.12 25.61
C ASP A 232 16.10 -1.23 26.24
N GLY A 233 16.00 0.09 26.08
CA GLY A 233 16.95 1.07 26.61
C GLY A 233 18.13 1.37 25.69
N LYS A 234 18.27 0.70 24.56
CA LYS A 234 19.32 1.04 23.56
C LYS A 234 19.02 2.37 22.89
N GLN A 235 20.07 3.03 22.48
CA GLN A 235 20.03 4.26 21.69
C GLN A 235 20.81 4.05 20.40
N LEU A 236 20.19 4.39 19.28
CA LEU A 236 20.82 4.32 17.95
C LEU A 236 20.96 5.73 17.40
N ALA A 237 22.16 6.13 17.01
CA ALA A 237 22.41 7.44 16.42
C ALA A 237 22.38 7.35 14.89
N THR A 238 21.77 8.33 14.23
CA THR A 238 21.76 8.46 12.76
C THR A 238 21.48 9.89 12.34
N ARG A 239 21.65 10.17 11.03
CA ARG A 239 21.20 11.42 10.41
C ARG A 239 20.02 11.21 9.45
N LEU A 240 19.51 9.97 9.32
CA LEU A 240 18.35 9.66 8.48
C LEU A 240 17.49 8.59 9.15
N VAL A 241 16.24 8.92 9.45
CA VAL A 241 15.23 7.98 9.91
C VAL A 241 14.13 7.91 8.86
N ILE A 242 13.78 6.70 8.42
CA ILE A 242 12.60 6.46 7.58
C ILE A 242 11.52 5.78 8.42
N LEU A 243 10.38 6.46 8.56
CA LEU A 243 9.23 5.96 9.30
C LEU A 243 8.28 5.21 8.36
N SER A 244 8.10 3.91 8.58
CA SER A 244 7.30 3.00 7.74
C SER A 244 6.44 2.03 8.56
N ILE A 245 5.81 2.54 9.63
CA ILE A 245 5.04 1.77 10.63
C ILE A 245 3.59 1.46 10.23
N GLY A 246 3.24 1.66 8.97
CA GLY A 246 1.91 1.42 8.42
C GLY A 246 1.19 2.69 7.98
N VAL A 247 -0.07 2.50 7.57
CA VAL A 247 -0.90 3.56 6.98
C VAL A 247 -2.27 3.64 7.65
N LYS A 248 -2.89 4.82 7.59
CA LYS A 248 -4.27 5.06 8.00
C LYS A 248 -5.10 5.56 6.81
N PRO A 249 -6.40 5.20 6.71
CA PRO A 249 -7.27 5.66 5.64
C PRO A 249 -7.51 7.18 5.75
N ASN A 250 -7.54 7.85 4.59
CA ASN A 250 -7.89 9.28 4.49
C ASN A 250 -9.41 9.44 4.42
N SER A 251 -10.09 9.25 5.52
CA SER A 251 -11.56 9.20 5.60
C SER A 251 -12.19 10.44 6.26
N GLU A 252 -11.42 11.47 6.53
CA GLU A 252 -11.90 12.69 7.19
C GLU A 252 -13.04 13.33 6.40
N LEU A 253 -12.93 13.38 5.07
CA LEU A 253 -13.97 13.90 4.17
C LEU A 253 -15.26 13.08 4.25
N ALA A 254 -15.15 11.75 4.25
CA ALA A 254 -16.27 10.84 4.41
C ALA A 254 -16.92 10.94 5.79
N ARG A 255 -16.10 11.10 6.84
CA ARG A 255 -16.56 11.31 8.23
C ARG A 255 -17.36 12.59 8.38
N SER A 256 -16.84 13.71 7.87
CA SER A 256 -17.53 15.01 7.93
C SER A 256 -18.81 15.02 7.13
N ALA A 257 -18.92 14.21 6.07
CA ALA A 257 -20.12 13.99 5.30
C ALA A 257 -21.12 13.02 5.96
N GLY A 258 -20.81 12.43 7.13
CA GLY A 258 -21.69 11.49 7.82
C GLY A 258 -21.83 10.13 7.13
N LEU A 259 -20.84 9.71 6.33
CA LEU A 259 -20.80 8.37 5.76
C LEU A 259 -20.39 7.33 6.81
N ALA A 260 -20.87 6.09 6.66
CA ALA A 260 -20.55 5.00 7.58
C ALA A 260 -19.06 4.62 7.49
N LEU A 261 -18.40 4.56 8.64
CA LEU A 261 -16.99 4.15 8.79
C LEU A 261 -16.89 2.98 9.75
N ASN A 262 -15.93 2.09 9.52
CA ASN A 262 -15.58 1.05 10.50
C ASN A 262 -14.73 1.60 11.67
N ALA A 263 -14.45 0.76 12.66
CA ALA A 263 -13.67 1.15 13.85
C ALA A 263 -12.23 1.61 13.55
N ARG A 264 -11.67 1.22 12.39
CA ARG A 264 -10.33 1.64 11.93
C ARG A 264 -10.36 2.87 11.02
N GLY A 265 -11.54 3.44 10.79
CA GLY A 265 -11.75 4.61 9.95
C GLY A 265 -11.95 4.30 8.46
N GLY A 266 -12.00 3.04 8.04
CA GLY A 266 -12.28 2.67 6.65
C GLY A 266 -13.74 2.95 6.28
N ILE A 267 -13.98 3.47 5.07
CA ILE A 267 -15.34 3.70 4.56
C ILE A 267 -16.02 2.35 4.33
N VAL A 268 -17.19 2.17 4.94
CA VAL A 268 -18.02 0.97 4.73
C VAL A 268 -18.68 1.08 3.36
N VAL A 269 -18.51 0.04 2.55
CA VAL A 269 -19.13 -0.08 1.23
C VAL A 269 -19.85 -1.42 1.09
N ASP A 270 -20.85 -1.46 0.24
CA ASP A 270 -21.48 -2.70 -0.18
C ASP A 270 -20.65 -3.43 -1.26
N LYS A 271 -21.14 -4.58 -1.74
CA LYS A 271 -20.46 -5.35 -2.79
C LYS A 271 -20.40 -4.62 -4.13
N THR A 272 -21.22 -3.62 -4.36
CA THR A 272 -21.20 -2.77 -5.56
C THR A 272 -20.29 -1.55 -5.40
N LEU A 273 -19.60 -1.43 -4.23
CA LEU A 273 -18.71 -0.34 -3.83
C LEU A 273 -19.43 0.99 -3.55
N ARG A 274 -20.74 0.95 -3.28
CA ARG A 274 -21.50 2.09 -2.78
C ARG A 274 -21.30 2.24 -1.28
N THR A 275 -21.23 3.48 -0.85
CA THR A 275 -21.20 3.85 0.57
C THR A 275 -22.61 3.77 1.20
N SER A 276 -22.77 4.30 2.41
CA SER A 276 -24.10 4.49 3.01
C SER A 276 -24.97 5.54 2.29
N ASP A 277 -24.41 6.21 1.28
CA ASP A 277 -25.13 7.12 0.38
C ASP A 277 -25.17 6.50 -1.02
N PRO A 278 -26.37 6.37 -1.65
CA PRO A 278 -26.53 5.70 -2.95
C PRO A 278 -25.84 6.40 -4.11
N ASP A 279 -25.56 7.69 -4.00
CA ASP A 279 -24.90 8.50 -5.01
C ASP A 279 -23.37 8.59 -4.82
N ILE A 280 -22.83 7.99 -3.73
CA ILE A 280 -21.42 8.05 -3.37
C ILE A 280 -20.80 6.65 -3.36
N PHE A 281 -19.78 6.45 -4.18
CA PHE A 281 -18.94 5.26 -4.21
C PHE A 281 -17.62 5.51 -3.50
N ALA A 282 -16.96 4.45 -3.05
CA ALA A 282 -15.58 4.55 -2.54
C ALA A 282 -14.74 3.36 -2.97
N VAL A 283 -13.43 3.59 -3.24
CA VAL A 283 -12.49 2.59 -3.76
C VAL A 283 -11.07 2.81 -3.22
N GLY A 284 -10.26 1.76 -3.21
CA GLY A 284 -8.86 1.80 -2.81
C GLY A 284 -8.64 1.67 -1.30
N ASP A 285 -7.51 2.17 -0.83
CA ASP A 285 -7.04 1.97 0.56
C ASP A 285 -7.97 2.57 1.62
N VAL A 286 -8.86 3.47 1.22
CA VAL A 286 -9.77 4.17 2.13
C VAL A 286 -10.96 3.31 2.56
N ILE A 287 -11.24 2.18 1.88
CA ILE A 287 -12.45 1.37 2.12
C ILE A 287 -12.19 0.14 3.01
N GLU A 288 -13.26 -0.29 3.69
CA GLU A 288 -13.38 -1.64 4.23
C GLU A 288 -13.68 -2.64 3.11
N VAL A 289 -13.00 -3.79 3.13
CA VAL A 289 -13.23 -4.88 2.18
C VAL A 289 -13.56 -6.17 2.91
N GLU A 290 -14.17 -7.13 2.19
CA GLU A 290 -14.28 -8.51 2.63
C GLU A 290 -12.97 -9.25 2.32
N ASP A 291 -12.39 -9.92 3.32
CA ASP A 291 -11.29 -10.86 3.11
C ASP A 291 -11.82 -12.08 2.34
N PHE A 292 -11.19 -12.41 1.22
CA PHE A 292 -11.68 -13.46 0.33
C PHE A 292 -11.71 -14.84 0.97
N ILE A 293 -10.77 -15.12 1.89
CA ILE A 293 -10.62 -16.43 2.55
C ILE A 293 -11.55 -16.55 3.75
N SER A 294 -11.44 -15.61 4.69
CA SER A 294 -12.14 -15.66 5.97
C SER A 294 -13.56 -15.11 5.91
N LYS A 295 -13.91 -14.40 4.84
CA LYS A 295 -15.16 -13.63 4.70
C LYS A 295 -15.35 -12.54 5.76
N GLY A 296 -14.34 -12.33 6.60
CA GLY A 296 -14.33 -11.26 7.59
C GLY A 296 -14.06 -9.89 6.98
N LYS A 297 -14.39 -8.83 7.73
CA LYS A 297 -14.13 -7.45 7.32
C LYS A 297 -12.70 -7.04 7.65
N THR A 298 -12.03 -6.40 6.69
CA THR A 298 -10.63 -5.98 6.80
C THR A 298 -10.32 -4.76 5.95
N MET A 299 -9.07 -4.30 5.98
CA MET A 299 -8.53 -3.27 5.10
C MET A 299 -7.22 -3.80 4.52
N ILE A 300 -7.11 -3.81 3.20
CA ILE A 300 -5.95 -4.33 2.47
C ILE A 300 -5.50 -3.27 1.46
N PRO A 301 -4.56 -2.38 1.85
CA PRO A 301 -4.08 -1.29 1.02
C PRO A 301 -3.10 -1.81 -0.05
N LEU A 302 -3.64 -2.21 -1.20
CA LEU A 302 -2.89 -2.73 -2.35
C LEU A 302 -3.44 -2.15 -3.66
N ALA A 303 -2.55 -1.81 -4.59
CA ALA A 303 -2.91 -1.22 -5.88
C ALA A 303 -3.74 -2.15 -6.78
N GLY A 304 -3.47 -3.46 -6.78
CA GLY A 304 -4.23 -4.46 -7.54
C GLY A 304 -5.73 -4.47 -7.18
N PRO A 305 -6.09 -4.64 -5.90
CA PRO A 305 -7.45 -4.47 -5.40
C PRO A 305 -8.07 -3.12 -5.77
N ALA A 306 -7.35 -2.01 -5.53
CA ALA A 306 -7.83 -0.67 -5.85
C ALA A 306 -8.21 -0.52 -7.34
N ASN A 307 -7.41 -1.08 -8.24
CA ASN A 307 -7.69 -1.07 -9.69
C ASN A 307 -8.91 -1.94 -10.04
N LYS A 308 -9.08 -3.12 -9.42
CA LYS A 308 -10.30 -3.95 -9.61
C LYS A 308 -11.54 -3.22 -9.11
N GLN A 309 -11.47 -2.62 -7.92
CA GLN A 309 -12.54 -1.83 -7.34
C GLN A 309 -12.91 -0.64 -8.23
N GLY A 310 -11.93 0.09 -8.74
CA GLY A 310 -12.16 1.21 -9.66
C GLY A 310 -12.91 0.80 -10.93
N ARG A 311 -12.62 -0.40 -11.49
CA ARG A 311 -13.32 -0.92 -12.65
C ARG A 311 -14.79 -1.28 -12.34
N ILE A 312 -15.03 -1.95 -11.21
CA ILE A 312 -16.36 -2.34 -10.75
C ILE A 312 -17.20 -1.11 -10.42
N ALA A 313 -16.63 -0.14 -9.69
CA ALA A 313 -17.32 1.12 -9.40
C ALA A 313 -17.72 1.85 -10.69
N ALA A 314 -16.81 1.94 -11.67
CA ALA A 314 -17.11 2.55 -12.97
C ALA A 314 -18.25 1.82 -13.72
N GLY A 315 -18.24 0.47 -13.72
CA GLY A 315 -19.31 -0.33 -14.31
C GLY A 315 -20.66 -0.06 -13.64
N ASN A 316 -20.69 -0.04 -12.31
CA ASN A 316 -21.91 0.23 -11.54
C ASN A 316 -22.41 1.67 -11.70
N ILE A 317 -21.51 2.64 -11.86
CA ILE A 317 -21.87 4.02 -12.21
C ILE A 317 -22.49 4.09 -13.61
N ALA A 318 -22.00 3.29 -14.55
CA ALA A 318 -22.55 3.21 -15.92
C ALA A 318 -23.83 2.35 -16.03
N GLY A 319 -24.30 1.72 -14.94
CA GLY A 319 -25.54 0.95 -14.90
C GLY A 319 -25.34 -0.57 -14.92
N GLU A 320 -24.10 -1.07 -14.88
CA GLU A 320 -23.81 -2.48 -14.62
C GLU A 320 -24.18 -2.85 -13.16
N ASN A 321 -24.20 -4.13 -12.84
CA ASN A 321 -24.44 -4.62 -11.47
C ASN A 321 -23.35 -5.59 -11.04
N ASP A 322 -22.11 -5.14 -11.19
CA ASP A 322 -20.93 -5.92 -10.84
C ASP A 322 -20.69 -5.94 -9.33
N GLN A 323 -20.25 -7.09 -8.83
CA GLN A 323 -19.94 -7.27 -7.42
C GLN A 323 -18.45 -7.46 -7.19
N TYR A 324 -17.91 -6.79 -6.19
CA TYR A 324 -16.56 -7.01 -5.72
C TYR A 324 -16.50 -8.27 -4.83
N PRO A 325 -15.78 -9.33 -5.23
CA PRO A 325 -15.82 -10.60 -4.53
C PRO A 325 -15.02 -10.61 -3.21
N GLY A 326 -14.38 -9.51 -2.88
CA GLY A 326 -13.43 -9.40 -1.77
C GLY A 326 -11.98 -9.38 -2.22
N THR A 327 -11.07 -9.26 -1.24
CA THR A 327 -9.63 -9.13 -1.47
C THR A 327 -8.89 -10.35 -0.93
N GLN A 328 -8.13 -11.04 -1.77
CA GLN A 328 -7.32 -12.21 -1.41
C GLN A 328 -5.99 -11.83 -0.73
N GLY A 329 -5.49 -10.61 -0.96
CA GLY A 329 -4.28 -10.12 -0.33
C GLY A 329 -2.98 -10.67 -0.91
N SER A 330 -2.96 -11.05 -2.19
CA SER A 330 -1.74 -11.52 -2.85
C SER A 330 -0.73 -10.39 -2.98
N ALA A 331 0.52 -10.64 -2.56
CA ALA A 331 1.61 -9.67 -2.62
C ALA A 331 2.94 -10.37 -2.89
N ILE A 332 3.85 -9.65 -3.52
CA ILE A 332 5.24 -10.09 -3.76
C ILE A 332 6.17 -8.91 -3.52
N VAL A 333 7.34 -9.18 -2.94
CA VAL A 333 8.40 -8.20 -2.74
C VAL A 333 9.74 -8.82 -3.11
N LYS A 334 10.60 -8.01 -3.71
CA LYS A 334 12.02 -8.34 -3.91
C LYS A 334 12.81 -7.85 -2.70
N ILE A 335 13.73 -8.67 -2.22
CA ILE A 335 14.61 -8.39 -1.07
C ILE A 335 16.01 -8.83 -1.48
N PHE A 336 16.82 -7.92 -1.99
CA PHE A 336 18.11 -8.17 -2.63
C PHE A 336 18.00 -9.17 -3.80
N ASP A 337 18.48 -10.39 -3.65
CA ASP A 337 18.42 -11.45 -4.66
C ASP A 337 17.27 -12.46 -4.43
N VAL A 338 16.50 -12.27 -3.36
CA VAL A 338 15.38 -13.13 -2.97
C VAL A 338 14.05 -12.45 -3.27
N CYS A 339 13.05 -13.22 -3.70
CA CYS A 339 11.65 -12.82 -3.76
C CYS A 339 10.88 -13.51 -2.63
N ALA A 340 10.00 -12.76 -1.97
CA ALA A 340 9.07 -13.27 -0.98
C ALA A 340 7.63 -12.95 -1.41
N ALA A 341 6.79 -13.95 -1.54
CA ALA A 341 5.40 -13.80 -1.97
C ALA A 341 4.43 -14.52 -1.04
N ASN A 342 3.25 -13.93 -0.88
CA ASN A 342 2.15 -14.55 -0.14
C ASN A 342 0.83 -14.37 -0.88
N THR A 343 -0.11 -15.27 -0.63
CA THR A 343 -1.50 -15.17 -1.11
C THR A 343 -2.44 -15.82 -0.09
N GLY A 344 -3.61 -15.26 0.09
CA GLY A 344 -4.60 -15.75 1.05
C GLY A 344 -4.21 -15.54 2.50
N ALA A 345 -4.67 -16.43 3.38
CA ALA A 345 -4.46 -16.37 4.83
C ALA A 345 -3.09 -16.92 5.25
N ASN A 346 -2.55 -16.38 6.33
CA ASN A 346 -1.46 -16.98 7.11
C ASN A 346 -2.01 -17.69 8.37
N GLU A 347 -1.19 -18.45 9.10
CA GLU A 347 -1.64 -19.18 10.32
C GLU A 347 -2.20 -18.21 11.36
N LYS A 348 -1.61 -17.02 11.53
CA LYS A 348 -2.09 -15.99 12.47
C LYS A 348 -3.51 -15.54 12.15
N THR A 349 -3.82 -15.41 10.86
CA THR A 349 -5.17 -15.05 10.39
C THR A 349 -6.15 -16.20 10.62
N LEU A 350 -5.76 -17.45 10.34
CA LEU A 350 -6.61 -18.62 10.58
C LEU A 350 -6.92 -18.78 12.08
N LEU A 351 -5.91 -18.67 12.94
CA LEU A 351 -6.06 -18.73 14.40
C LEU A 351 -6.97 -17.60 14.92
N LYS A 352 -6.77 -16.36 14.45
CA LYS A 352 -7.62 -15.23 14.81
C LYS A 352 -9.09 -15.45 14.44
N ASN A 353 -9.34 -16.18 13.37
CA ASN A 353 -10.69 -16.56 12.92
C ASN A 353 -11.20 -17.85 13.58
N GLY A 354 -10.52 -18.38 14.59
CA GLY A 354 -10.95 -19.53 15.38
C GLY A 354 -10.66 -20.89 14.76
N LEU A 355 -9.91 -20.97 13.66
CA LEU A 355 -9.54 -22.24 13.04
C LEU A 355 -8.37 -22.88 13.82
N ILE A 356 -8.45 -24.18 14.03
CA ILE A 356 -7.51 -24.96 14.84
C ILE A 356 -6.73 -25.91 13.93
N LYS A 357 -5.39 -25.84 14.02
CA LYS A 357 -4.50 -26.76 13.30
C LYS A 357 -4.74 -28.21 13.72
N GLY A 358 -4.73 -29.12 12.77
CA GLY A 358 -5.00 -30.54 12.98
C GLY A 358 -6.50 -30.89 13.05
N LYS A 359 -7.38 -29.87 13.14
CA LYS A 359 -8.82 -30.03 13.12
C LYS A 359 -9.46 -29.38 11.89
N ASP A 360 -9.17 -28.12 11.66
CA ASP A 360 -9.79 -27.32 10.61
C ASP A 360 -8.83 -27.07 9.45
N TYR A 361 -7.52 -27.04 9.72
CA TYR A 361 -6.50 -26.86 8.70
C TYR A 361 -5.21 -27.62 9.02
N GLU A 362 -4.42 -27.86 7.97
CA GLU A 362 -3.06 -28.37 8.03
C GLU A 362 -2.10 -27.43 7.31
N LYS A 363 -0.80 -27.60 7.58
CA LYS A 363 0.28 -26.92 6.87
C LYS A 363 1.28 -27.90 6.30
N LEU A 364 1.80 -27.56 5.14
CA LEU A 364 2.94 -28.22 4.51
C LEU A 364 4.03 -27.18 4.26
N ILE A 365 5.26 -27.49 4.60
CA ILE A 365 6.45 -26.71 4.24
C ILE A 365 7.38 -27.63 3.45
N ILE A 366 7.71 -27.23 2.23
CA ILE A 366 8.67 -27.93 1.39
C ILE A 366 9.83 -27.01 1.03
N LEU A 367 11.02 -27.61 1.02
CA LEU A 367 12.24 -27.00 0.54
C LEU A 367 12.64 -27.73 -0.74
N GLN A 368 12.66 -27.01 -1.85
CA GLN A 368 12.99 -27.59 -3.15
C GLN A 368 13.76 -26.58 -4.00
N ASN A 369 14.29 -26.99 -5.12
CA ASN A 369 14.89 -26.09 -6.08
C ASN A 369 13.83 -25.42 -6.98
N SER A 370 14.17 -24.26 -7.51
CA SER A 370 13.34 -23.51 -8.46
C SER A 370 13.02 -24.30 -9.74
N HIS A 371 13.93 -25.21 -10.13
CA HIS A 371 13.77 -26.20 -11.21
C HIS A 371 14.67 -27.41 -10.95
N ALA A 372 14.74 -28.35 -11.89
CA ALA A 372 15.55 -29.58 -11.75
C ALA A 372 17.02 -29.25 -11.42
N GLY A 373 17.52 -29.83 -10.32
CA GLY A 373 18.83 -29.48 -9.74
C GLY A 373 20.04 -29.79 -10.62
N TYR A 374 19.88 -30.65 -11.65
CA TYR A 374 20.92 -30.93 -12.63
C TYR A 374 21.05 -29.85 -13.70
N TYR A 375 20.07 -28.97 -13.85
CA TYR A 375 20.12 -27.87 -14.82
C TYR A 375 20.73 -26.63 -14.15
N PRO A 376 21.63 -25.89 -14.84
CA PRO A 376 22.32 -24.74 -14.27
C PRO A 376 21.35 -23.65 -13.81
N GLY A 377 21.68 -22.99 -12.70
CA GLY A 377 20.90 -21.89 -12.15
C GLY A 377 19.81 -22.30 -11.15
N ALA A 378 19.68 -23.61 -10.86
CA ALA A 378 18.75 -24.06 -9.83
C ALA A 378 19.07 -23.43 -8.47
N SER A 379 18.08 -22.81 -7.82
CA SER A 379 18.23 -22.14 -6.54
C SER A 379 17.20 -22.63 -5.52
N PRO A 380 17.53 -22.67 -4.22
CA PRO A 380 16.61 -23.09 -3.18
C PRO A 380 15.35 -22.22 -3.12
N MET A 381 14.21 -22.87 -2.85
CA MET A 381 12.91 -22.25 -2.65
C MET A 381 12.18 -22.93 -1.50
N ALA A 382 11.65 -22.13 -0.58
CA ALA A 382 10.74 -22.59 0.48
C ALA A 382 9.30 -22.26 0.07
N ILE A 383 8.42 -23.24 0.17
CA ILE A 383 6.98 -23.12 -0.09
C ILE A 383 6.23 -23.58 1.14
N LYS A 384 5.40 -22.72 1.71
CA LYS A 384 4.44 -23.06 2.74
C LYS A 384 3.04 -23.01 2.17
N LEU A 385 2.25 -24.06 2.38
CA LEU A 385 0.84 -24.17 1.98
C LEU A 385 -0.02 -24.40 3.22
N LEU A 386 -1.15 -23.70 3.31
CA LEU A 386 -2.19 -23.87 4.31
C LEU A 386 -3.46 -24.37 3.62
N PHE A 387 -4.01 -25.48 4.09
CA PHE A 387 -5.16 -26.15 3.45
C PHE A 387 -6.06 -26.81 4.49
N SER A 388 -7.32 -27.08 4.11
CA SER A 388 -8.28 -27.76 4.98
C SER A 388 -7.87 -29.23 5.21
N THR A 389 -8.22 -29.78 6.39
CA THR A 389 -7.86 -31.16 6.75
C THR A 389 -8.41 -32.22 5.79
N ASP A 390 -9.51 -31.93 5.10
CA ASP A 390 -10.07 -32.78 4.05
C ASP A 390 -9.42 -32.59 2.67
N GLY A 391 -8.47 -31.64 2.55
CA GLY A 391 -7.75 -31.35 1.31
C GLY A 391 -8.54 -30.58 0.23
N ASN A 392 -9.79 -30.19 0.51
CA ASN A 392 -10.68 -29.62 -0.51
C ASN A 392 -10.54 -28.10 -0.68
N LYS A 393 -9.84 -27.42 0.26
CA LYS A 393 -9.70 -25.97 0.25
C LYS A 393 -8.27 -25.52 0.54
N ILE A 394 -7.74 -24.62 -0.26
CA ILE A 394 -6.51 -23.91 0.04
C ILE A 394 -6.87 -22.61 0.76
N PHE A 395 -6.26 -22.35 1.92
CA PHE A 395 -6.45 -21.11 2.66
C PHE A 395 -5.41 -20.05 2.31
N GLY A 396 -4.18 -20.46 1.99
CA GLY A 396 -3.14 -19.53 1.62
C GLY A 396 -1.80 -20.22 1.39
N ALA A 397 -0.86 -19.43 0.85
CA ALA A 397 0.50 -19.87 0.60
C ALA A 397 1.51 -18.75 0.81
N GLN A 398 2.75 -19.14 1.13
CA GLN A 398 3.90 -18.26 1.27
C GLN A 398 5.08 -18.94 0.56
N ILE A 399 5.78 -18.18 -0.27
CA ILE A 399 6.91 -18.69 -1.06
C ILE A 399 8.07 -17.72 -0.94
N ILE A 400 9.26 -18.25 -0.67
CA ILE A 400 10.51 -17.47 -0.61
C ILE A 400 11.58 -18.20 -1.40
N GLY A 401 12.24 -17.49 -2.32
CA GLY A 401 13.29 -18.04 -3.18
C GLY A 401 13.85 -16.98 -4.13
N LYS A 402 14.88 -17.35 -4.91
CA LYS A 402 15.50 -16.40 -5.85
C LYS A 402 14.69 -16.27 -7.15
N GLU A 403 14.26 -17.38 -7.73
CA GLU A 403 13.59 -17.43 -9.02
C GLU A 403 12.32 -18.28 -9.01
N GLY A 404 11.34 -17.93 -9.83
CA GLY A 404 10.10 -18.68 -10.04
C GLY A 404 9.10 -18.64 -8.88
N VAL A 405 9.28 -17.73 -7.93
CA VAL A 405 8.36 -17.45 -6.83
C VAL A 405 7.05 -16.90 -7.37
N ASP A 406 7.14 -15.94 -8.29
CA ASP A 406 6.03 -15.29 -8.98
C ASP A 406 5.09 -16.29 -9.65
N LYS A 407 5.63 -17.17 -10.48
CA LYS A 407 4.84 -18.17 -11.23
C LYS A 407 4.07 -19.12 -10.30
N ARG A 408 4.71 -19.53 -9.20
CA ARG A 408 4.10 -20.49 -8.28
C ARG A 408 3.04 -19.85 -7.40
N ILE A 409 3.31 -18.64 -6.90
CA ILE A 409 2.31 -17.94 -6.09
C ILE A 409 1.07 -17.58 -6.91
N ASP A 410 1.23 -17.21 -8.18
CA ASP A 410 0.13 -16.93 -9.10
C ASP A 410 -0.71 -18.18 -9.37
N THR A 411 -0.05 -19.34 -9.60
CA THR A 411 -0.74 -20.63 -9.79
C THR A 411 -1.58 -20.98 -8.56
N ILE A 412 -1.00 -20.88 -7.35
CA ILE A 412 -1.72 -21.19 -6.11
C ILE A 412 -2.81 -20.14 -5.86
N GLY A 413 -2.52 -18.86 -6.10
CA GLY A 413 -3.48 -17.78 -5.96
C GLY A 413 -4.70 -17.93 -6.87
N THR A 414 -4.52 -18.54 -8.04
CA THR A 414 -5.62 -18.85 -8.97
C THR A 414 -6.43 -20.08 -8.50
N ALA A 415 -5.80 -21.03 -7.78
CA ALA A 415 -6.45 -22.20 -7.25
C ALA A 415 -7.26 -21.95 -5.95
N ILE A 416 -7.01 -20.84 -5.27
CA ILE A 416 -7.78 -20.36 -4.11
C ILE A 416 -9.13 -19.79 -4.56
#